data_af8713df36861f01c8a6b0097b0beaa7
#
_entry.id   af8713df36861f01c8a6b0097b0beaa7
#
_cell.length_a   1.000
_cell.length_b   1.000
_cell.length_c   1.000
_cell.angle_alpha   90.00
_cell.angle_beta   90.00
_cell.angle_gamma   90.00
#
_symmetry.space_group_name_H-M   'P 1'
#
loop_
_entity.id
_entity.type
_entity.pdbx_description
1 polymer ?
#
loop_
_entity_poly.entity_id
_entity_poly.type
_entity_poly.pdbx_seq_one_letter_code
_entity_poly.pdbx_strand_id
1 'polypeptide(L)'
;MTETTSWEQNGWIEQSQIILDSYDKLLGKPLVDRNCSISGQAEQLFHAPFVVVCHGTQSDPLLSYANQLALELWKISIPVLLQTPSRMTAEPVHRDERAELLARTTRDGYVDDYRGIRIATDGKRFLIERA
;
A
#
# COMPACT_ATOMS: atom_id res chain seq x y z
N MET A 1 -21.55 -5.99 -18.20
CA MET A 1 -20.54 -4.94 -18.37
C MET A 1 -19.17 -5.51 -18.01
N THR A 2 -18.26 -5.37 -18.90
CA THR A 2 -16.91 -5.80 -18.62
C THR A 2 -16.17 -4.66 -17.94
N GLU A 3 -15.86 -4.82 -16.69
CA GLU A 3 -15.05 -3.84 -15.99
C GLU A 3 -13.58 -4.07 -16.33
N THR A 4 -12.87 -3.00 -16.62
CA THR A 4 -11.43 -3.06 -16.70
C THR A 4 -10.92 -3.41 -15.31
N THR A 5 -10.08 -4.43 -15.24
CA THR A 5 -9.56 -4.87 -13.95
C THR A 5 -8.78 -3.74 -13.28
N SER A 6 -9.04 -3.52 -12.01
CA SER A 6 -8.49 -2.38 -11.27
C SER A 6 -6.97 -2.29 -11.34
N TRP A 7 -6.29 -3.44 -11.30
CA TRP A 7 -4.83 -3.49 -11.36
C TRP A 7 -4.24 -3.16 -12.74
N GLU A 8 -5.07 -2.99 -13.76
CA GLU A 8 -4.63 -2.60 -15.11
C GLU A 8 -4.76 -1.09 -15.35
N GLN A 9 -5.42 -0.36 -14.45
CA GLN A 9 -5.69 1.08 -14.60
C GLN A 9 -4.66 1.92 -13.85
N ASN A 10 -4.62 3.21 -14.17
CA ASN A 10 -3.85 4.23 -13.45
C ASN A 10 -2.33 3.99 -13.43
N GLY A 11 -1.81 3.25 -14.41
CA GLY A 11 -0.39 2.91 -14.44
C GLY A 11 0.00 1.89 -13.38
N TRP A 12 -0.96 1.13 -12.88
CA TRP A 12 -0.72 0.23 -11.76
C TRP A 12 0.08 -1.03 -12.12
N ILE A 13 0.18 -1.38 -13.40
CA ILE A 13 1.11 -2.45 -13.81
C ILE A 13 2.55 -1.99 -13.57
N GLU A 14 2.88 -0.78 -14.00
CA GLU A 14 4.20 -0.17 -13.78
C GLU A 14 4.44 0.10 -12.29
N GLN A 15 3.45 0.60 -11.58
CA GLN A 15 3.51 0.83 -10.14
C GLN A 15 3.81 -0.48 -9.40
N SER A 16 3.18 -1.57 -9.81
CA SER A 16 3.41 -2.89 -9.22
C SER A 16 4.86 -3.34 -9.41
N GLN A 17 5.45 -3.09 -10.59
CA GLN A 17 6.86 -3.43 -10.82
C GLN A 17 7.79 -2.63 -9.90
N ILE A 18 7.50 -1.35 -9.68
CA ILE A 18 8.28 -0.53 -8.74
C ILE A 18 8.21 -1.11 -7.33
N ILE A 19 7.01 -1.48 -6.88
CA ILE A 19 6.80 -2.08 -5.55
C ILE A 19 7.60 -3.38 -5.43
N LEU A 20 7.45 -4.28 -6.40
CA LEU A 20 8.07 -5.60 -6.38
C LEU A 20 9.60 -5.53 -6.47
N ASP A 21 10.12 -4.66 -7.33
CA ASP A 21 11.57 -4.47 -7.48
C ASP A 21 12.18 -3.89 -6.19
N SER A 22 11.50 -2.92 -5.57
CA SER A 22 11.94 -2.33 -4.32
C SER A 22 11.97 -3.36 -3.18
N TYR A 23 10.94 -4.18 -3.10
CA TYR A 23 10.85 -5.24 -2.10
C TYR A 23 11.99 -6.25 -2.25
N ASP A 24 12.22 -6.74 -3.47
CA ASP A 24 13.32 -7.65 -3.76
C ASP A 24 14.66 -7.04 -3.36
N LYS A 25 14.89 -5.78 -3.69
CA LYS A 25 16.14 -5.09 -3.42
C LYS A 25 16.39 -4.91 -1.93
N LEU A 26 15.36 -4.50 -1.18
CA LEU A 26 15.51 -4.15 0.23
C LEU A 26 15.45 -5.37 1.15
N LEU A 27 14.66 -6.37 0.81
CA LEU A 27 14.41 -7.51 1.69
C LEU A 27 15.03 -8.83 1.19
N GLY A 28 15.57 -8.83 -0.03
CA GLY A 28 16.31 -9.97 -0.57
C GLY A 28 15.43 -11.18 -0.94
N LYS A 29 14.12 -10.97 -1.09
CA LYS A 29 13.19 -12.05 -1.45
C LYS A 29 12.01 -11.47 -2.23
N PRO A 30 11.36 -12.26 -3.11
CA PRO A 30 10.21 -11.78 -3.86
C PRO A 30 8.97 -11.72 -2.99
N LEU A 31 8.13 -10.69 -3.22
CA LEU A 31 6.86 -10.53 -2.53
C LEU A 31 5.78 -11.42 -3.16
N VAL A 32 5.84 -11.61 -4.48
CA VAL A 32 4.97 -12.51 -5.24
C VAL A 32 5.82 -13.31 -6.22
N ASP A 33 5.22 -14.31 -6.88
CA ASP A 33 5.91 -15.08 -7.94
C ASP A 33 6.26 -14.13 -9.10
N ARG A 34 7.56 -14.01 -9.41
CA ARG A 34 8.06 -13.14 -10.47
C ARG A 34 8.24 -13.88 -11.80
N ASN A 35 7.90 -15.18 -11.88
CA ASN A 35 8.11 -16.02 -13.05
C ASN A 35 6.91 -16.00 -14.01
N CYS A 36 6.32 -14.82 -14.22
CA CYS A 36 5.20 -14.63 -15.13
C CYS A 36 5.27 -13.23 -15.75
N SER A 37 4.32 -12.89 -16.61
CA SER A 37 4.28 -11.57 -17.24
C SER A 37 4.15 -10.46 -16.18
N ILE A 38 4.54 -9.23 -16.55
CA ILE A 38 4.38 -8.08 -15.65
C ILE A 38 2.91 -7.86 -15.29
N SER A 39 1.99 -8.10 -16.22
CA SER A 39 0.56 -8.04 -15.97
C SER A 39 0.12 -9.11 -14.98
N GLY A 40 0.62 -10.33 -15.11
CA GLY A 40 0.35 -11.42 -14.16
C GLY A 40 0.89 -11.13 -12.76
N GLN A 41 2.06 -10.51 -12.67
CA GLN A 41 2.64 -10.08 -11.39
C GLN A 41 1.78 -9.01 -10.74
N ALA A 42 1.29 -8.04 -11.51
CA ALA A 42 0.39 -7.00 -11.02
C ALA A 42 -0.93 -7.59 -10.51
N GLU A 43 -1.48 -8.59 -11.21
CA GLU A 43 -2.66 -9.31 -10.78
C GLU A 43 -2.44 -10.03 -9.44
N GLN A 44 -1.33 -10.73 -9.30
CA GLN A 44 -0.98 -11.42 -8.05
C GLN A 44 -0.86 -10.43 -6.88
N LEU A 45 -0.22 -9.29 -7.11
CA LEU A 45 -0.07 -8.28 -6.07
C LEU A 45 -1.41 -7.70 -5.64
N PHE A 46 -2.28 -7.40 -6.62
CA PHE A 46 -3.59 -6.83 -6.34
C PHE A 46 -4.47 -7.80 -5.54
N HIS A 47 -4.40 -9.09 -5.82
CA HIS A 47 -5.20 -10.13 -5.15
C HIS A 47 -4.46 -10.85 -4.03
N ALA A 48 -3.32 -10.32 -3.60
CA ALA A 48 -2.53 -10.93 -2.53
C ALA A 48 -3.30 -10.99 -1.21
N PRO A 49 -3.02 -11.99 -0.36
CA PRO A 49 -3.71 -12.16 0.93
C PRO A 49 -3.14 -11.27 2.04
N PHE A 50 -2.42 -10.22 1.67
CA PHE A 50 -1.87 -9.23 2.57
C PHE A 50 -2.13 -7.83 2.02
N VAL A 51 -2.04 -6.84 2.88
CA VAL A 51 -2.32 -5.45 2.53
C VAL A 51 -1.10 -4.80 1.86
N VAL A 52 -1.34 -4.12 0.74
CA VAL A 52 -0.33 -3.29 0.07
C VAL A 52 -0.93 -1.91 -0.18
N VAL A 53 -0.26 -0.88 0.33
CA VAL A 53 -0.66 0.52 0.15
C VAL A 53 0.59 1.35 -0.12
N CYS A 54 0.51 2.28 -1.06
CA CYS A 54 1.60 3.19 -1.39
C CYS A 54 1.10 4.62 -1.44
N HIS A 55 2.04 5.56 -1.25
CA HIS A 55 1.77 6.98 -1.42
C HIS A 55 2.90 7.63 -2.21
N GLY A 56 2.62 8.85 -2.70
CA GLY A 56 3.62 9.65 -3.40
C GLY A 56 4.61 10.31 -2.46
N THR A 57 5.47 11.18 -3.03
CA THR A 57 6.54 11.87 -2.31
C THR A 57 6.30 13.37 -2.18
N GLN A 58 5.11 13.87 -2.52
CA GLN A 58 4.75 15.28 -2.33
C GLN A 58 4.68 15.63 -0.85
N SER A 59 4.63 16.92 -0.53
CA SER A 59 4.70 17.40 0.86
C SER A 59 3.54 16.89 1.74
N ASP A 60 2.35 16.70 1.16
CA ASP A 60 1.24 15.99 1.80
C ASP A 60 0.90 14.79 0.92
N PRO A 61 1.58 13.63 1.14
CA PRO A 61 1.49 12.54 0.19
C PRO A 61 0.08 11.99 0.03
N LEU A 62 -0.35 11.88 -1.23
CA LEU A 62 -1.60 11.21 -1.58
C LEU A 62 -1.35 9.72 -1.79
N LEU A 63 -2.33 8.91 -1.45
CA LEU A 63 -2.27 7.48 -1.73
C LEU A 63 -2.22 7.26 -3.24
N SER A 64 -1.35 6.36 -3.69
CA SER A 64 -1.09 6.12 -5.11
C SER A 64 -1.41 4.69 -5.53
N TYR A 65 -1.52 3.79 -4.59
CA TYR A 65 -1.82 2.38 -4.84
C TYR A 65 -2.42 1.74 -3.59
N ALA A 66 -3.36 0.81 -3.82
CA ALA A 66 -3.83 -0.10 -2.78
C ALA A 66 -4.29 -1.39 -3.47
N ASN A 67 -3.93 -2.54 -2.91
CA ASN A 67 -4.44 -3.79 -3.45
C ASN A 67 -5.87 -4.04 -2.95
N GLN A 68 -6.52 -5.09 -3.45
CA GLN A 68 -7.93 -5.37 -3.17
C GLN A 68 -8.20 -5.47 -1.67
N LEU A 69 -7.38 -6.19 -0.93
CA LEU A 69 -7.57 -6.35 0.51
C LEU A 69 -7.50 -5.01 1.24
N ALA A 70 -6.59 -4.14 0.85
CA ALA A 70 -6.49 -2.79 1.42
C ALA A 70 -7.74 -1.96 1.14
N LEU A 71 -8.23 -1.99 -0.10
CA LEU A 71 -9.46 -1.28 -0.47
C LEU A 71 -10.65 -1.74 0.37
N GLU A 72 -10.75 -3.04 0.63
CA GLU A 72 -11.81 -3.61 1.45
C GLU A 72 -11.67 -3.21 2.93
N LEU A 73 -10.45 -3.25 3.48
CA LEU A 73 -10.22 -2.91 4.88
C LEU A 73 -10.49 -1.44 5.17
N TRP A 74 -10.03 -0.54 4.30
CA TRP A 74 -10.32 0.88 4.47
C TRP A 74 -11.69 1.30 3.95
N LYS A 75 -12.40 0.41 3.25
CA LYS A 75 -13.73 0.65 2.66
C LYS A 75 -13.71 1.87 1.76
N ILE A 76 -12.79 1.88 0.83
CA ILE A 76 -12.50 3.02 -0.05
C ILE A 76 -12.45 2.54 -1.49
N SER A 77 -12.99 3.35 -2.42
CA SER A 77 -12.88 3.09 -3.85
C SER A 77 -11.57 3.66 -4.39
N ILE A 78 -11.12 3.16 -5.53
CA ILE A 78 -9.88 3.65 -6.16
C ILE A 78 -9.92 5.15 -6.46
N PRO A 79 -10.99 5.71 -7.07
CA PRO A 79 -11.03 7.15 -7.32
C PRO A 79 -10.89 7.99 -6.06
N VAL A 80 -11.52 7.57 -4.96
CA VAL A 80 -11.42 8.26 -3.67
C VAL A 80 -10.03 8.07 -3.08
N LEU A 81 -9.47 6.87 -3.17
CA LEU A 81 -8.11 6.58 -2.69
C LEU A 81 -7.09 7.56 -3.28
N LEU A 82 -7.14 7.77 -4.59
CA LEU A 82 -6.17 8.60 -5.30
C LEU A 82 -6.26 10.08 -4.94
N GLN A 83 -7.29 10.48 -4.21
CA GLN A 83 -7.46 11.83 -3.70
C GLN A 83 -7.28 11.92 -2.17
N THR A 84 -6.93 10.81 -1.52
CA THR A 84 -6.85 10.73 -0.07
C THR A 84 -5.40 10.91 0.39
N PRO A 85 -5.13 11.88 1.27
CA PRO A 85 -3.82 12.01 1.89
C PRO A 85 -3.51 10.77 2.75
N SER A 86 -2.27 10.31 2.68
CA SER A 86 -1.81 9.14 3.44
C SER A 86 -2.05 9.30 4.95
N ARG A 87 -1.92 10.53 5.47
CA ARG A 87 -2.15 10.82 6.89
C ARG A 87 -3.56 10.47 7.38
N MET A 88 -4.53 10.40 6.45
CA MET A 88 -5.94 10.10 6.80
C MET A 88 -6.18 8.60 7.07
N THR A 89 -5.18 7.75 6.86
CA THR A 89 -5.30 6.31 7.15
C THR A 89 -5.14 5.99 8.64
N ALA A 90 -4.78 6.98 9.45
CA ALA A 90 -4.63 6.84 10.89
C ALA A 90 -5.23 8.06 11.60
N GLU A 91 -5.73 7.85 12.81
CA GLU A 91 -6.24 8.94 13.63
C GLU A 91 -5.10 9.85 14.10
N PRO A 92 -5.38 11.15 14.41
CA PRO A 92 -4.34 12.07 14.89
C PRO A 92 -3.56 11.54 16.09
N VAL A 93 -4.21 10.84 17.01
CA VAL A 93 -3.58 10.29 18.21
C VAL A 93 -2.49 9.26 17.87
N HIS A 94 -2.55 8.64 16.70
CA HIS A 94 -1.58 7.62 16.25
C HIS A 94 -0.57 8.19 15.24
N ARG A 95 -0.59 9.49 14.96
CA ARG A 95 0.30 10.10 13.96
C ARG A 95 1.74 10.20 14.44
N ASP A 96 1.97 10.25 15.75
CA ASP A 96 3.33 10.23 16.32
C ASP A 96 4.01 8.89 16.04
N GLU A 97 3.28 7.79 16.16
CA GLU A 97 3.78 6.45 15.81
C GLU A 97 4.14 6.39 14.33
N ARG A 98 3.31 6.98 13.48
CA ARG A 98 3.57 7.05 12.05
C ARG A 98 4.82 7.87 11.73
N ALA A 99 5.00 9.01 12.40
CA ALA A 99 6.17 9.85 12.24
C ALA A 99 7.46 9.11 12.63
N GLU A 100 7.43 8.35 13.72
CA GLU A 100 8.55 7.51 14.14
C GLU A 100 8.86 6.42 13.12
N LEU A 101 7.82 5.77 12.58
CA LEU A 101 7.97 4.77 11.53
C LEU A 101 8.66 5.36 10.31
N LEU A 102 8.23 6.54 9.87
CA LEU A 102 8.82 7.22 8.71
C LEU A 102 10.27 7.60 8.97
N ALA A 103 10.60 8.03 10.19
CA ALA A 103 11.98 8.35 10.57
C ALA A 103 12.88 7.10 10.53
N ARG A 104 12.40 5.97 11.05
CA ARG A 104 13.12 4.68 10.99
C ARG A 104 13.31 4.24 9.54
N THR A 105 12.30 4.38 8.71
CA THR A 105 12.35 4.02 7.30
C THR A 105 13.37 4.88 6.55
N THR A 106 13.41 6.18 6.83
CA THR A 106 14.38 7.10 6.23
C THR A 106 15.80 6.72 6.62
N ARG A 107 16.03 6.34 7.89
CA ARG A 107 17.35 5.99 8.39
C ARG A 107 17.83 4.64 7.84
N ASP A 108 16.97 3.62 7.84
CA ASP A 108 17.34 2.22 7.60
C ASP A 108 16.94 1.72 6.20
N GLY A 109 16.16 2.50 5.45
CA GLY A 109 15.66 2.14 4.12
C GLY A 109 14.33 1.41 4.15
N TYR A 110 14.05 0.66 5.21
CA TYR A 110 12.77 -0.04 5.41
C TYR A 110 12.58 -0.39 6.88
N VAL A 111 11.34 -0.78 7.21
CA VAL A 111 10.97 -1.35 8.52
C VAL A 111 10.13 -2.60 8.24
N ASP A 112 10.45 -3.71 8.90
CA ASP A 112 9.77 -4.99 8.72
C ASP A 112 9.07 -5.52 9.97
N ASP A 113 9.01 -4.72 11.03
CA ASP A 113 8.41 -5.09 12.30
C ASP A 113 7.31 -4.10 12.75
N TYR A 114 6.76 -3.34 11.81
CA TYR A 114 5.78 -2.31 12.14
C TYR A 114 4.47 -2.92 12.63
N ARG A 115 3.93 -2.29 13.68
CA ARG A 115 2.61 -2.58 14.22
C ARG A 115 1.94 -1.26 14.55
N GLY A 116 0.67 -1.11 14.16
CA GLY A 116 -0.04 0.14 14.42
C GLY A 116 -1.53 0.03 14.14
N ILE A 117 -2.27 1.02 14.61
CA ILE A 117 -3.71 1.10 14.44
C ILE A 117 -4.03 2.05 13.29
N ARG A 118 -4.94 1.63 12.42
CA ARG A 118 -5.45 2.41 11.29
C ARG A 118 -6.96 2.55 11.40
N ILE A 119 -7.53 3.49 10.66
CA ILE A 119 -8.96 3.76 10.68
C ILE A 119 -9.51 3.73 9.24
N ALA A 120 -10.63 3.02 9.06
CA ALA A 120 -11.34 2.95 7.80
C ALA A 120 -12.28 4.15 7.63
N THR A 121 -12.84 4.34 6.43
CA THR A 121 -13.72 5.47 6.12
C THR A 121 -15.02 5.46 6.93
N ASP A 122 -15.44 4.29 7.43
CA ASP A 122 -16.63 4.15 8.27
C ASP A 122 -16.33 4.34 9.76
N GLY A 123 -15.10 4.70 10.13
CA GLY A 123 -14.68 4.91 11.50
C GLY A 123 -14.24 3.66 12.24
N LYS A 124 -14.27 2.50 11.63
CA LYS A 124 -13.79 1.27 12.26
C LYS A 124 -12.28 1.23 12.31
N ARG A 125 -11.74 0.92 13.48
CA ARG A 125 -10.30 0.75 13.68
C ARG A 125 -9.88 -0.68 13.43
N PHE A 126 -8.66 -0.85 12.95
CA PHE A 126 -8.07 -2.17 12.77
C PHE A 126 -6.56 -2.12 13.01
N LEU A 127 -6.01 -3.25 13.39
CA LEU A 127 -4.59 -3.39 13.71
C LEU A 127 -3.83 -3.90 12.48
N ILE A 128 -2.71 -3.23 12.17
CA ILE A 128 -1.74 -3.72 11.19
C ILE A 128 -0.58 -4.33 11.97
N GLU A 129 -0.22 -5.56 11.63
CA GLU A 129 0.91 -6.26 12.21
C GLU A 129 1.86 -6.71 11.11
N ARG A 130 3.15 -6.69 11.40
CA ARG A 130 4.22 -7.13 10.52
C ARG A 130 4.23 -6.42 9.17
N ALA A 131 4.00 -5.14 9.20
CA ALA A 131 4.08 -4.33 7.99
C ALA A 131 5.52 -3.87 7.74
#